data_54886c8c757a2776eb596e2c1a8ebde9
#
_entry.id   54886c8c757a2776eb596e2c1a8ebde9
#
_cell.length_a   1.000
_cell.length_b   1.000
_cell.length_c   1.000
_cell.angle_alpha   90.00
_cell.angle_beta   90.00
_cell.angle_gamma   90.00
#
_symmetry.space_group_name_H-M   'P 1'
#
loop_
_entity.id
_entity.type
_entity.pdbx_description
1 polymer ?
#
loop_
_entity_poly.entity_id
_entity_poly.type
_entity_poly.pdbx_seq_one_letter_code
_entity_poly.pdbx_strand_id
1 'polypeptide(L)'
;MEKALTVGGSLTQTFGLVKQGDATLSFDYFRNTTKDQLMSIPLPASTGAENITVNFGENQNTGYDFSVAAQIIRNRNWAWTSVINGSHVKDRIKQISDKLKNTAYQLEEDNPLKLRFREGGSQYDIYAVRSAGIDPATGQEIFINKNGEYTFKYDAEDEVVVGNTQPKLQGTWLNTLRYKGWSLNFVFSYTFGGDTYNKTLWEKVEDIDPRYNVDERAFTDRWKNPGDLSRYLAIKERRSTTPHNSERFVERLNELWLSSATLTYEFQSKFLRRIGFKRLAVGVGVTDLVRFSSVKYERGTSYPYSRTINLMFRPTF
;
A
#
# COMPACT_ATOMS: atom_id res chain seq x y z
N MET A 1 22.03 20.89 1.07
CA MET A 1 22.47 19.67 1.79
C MET A 1 21.35 19.30 2.73
N GLU A 2 20.76 18.16 2.51
CA GLU A 2 19.65 17.64 3.31
C GLU A 2 20.13 17.37 4.75
N LYS A 3 19.37 17.82 5.75
CA LYS A 3 19.68 17.62 7.16
C LYS A 3 18.54 16.86 7.83
N ALA A 4 18.86 15.77 8.49
CA ALA A 4 17.91 14.98 9.25
C ALA A 4 18.26 15.00 10.75
N LEU A 5 17.25 15.21 11.59
CA LEU A 5 17.33 15.08 13.03
C LEU A 5 16.35 14.01 13.47
N THR A 6 16.88 12.95 14.08
CA THR A 6 16.07 11.87 14.69
C THR A 6 16.12 12.04 16.21
N VAL A 7 14.94 12.07 16.82
CA VAL A 7 14.77 11.98 18.27
C VAL A 7 13.85 10.79 18.55
N GLY A 8 14.29 9.86 19.39
CA GLY A 8 13.51 8.67 19.69
C GLY A 8 13.90 8.05 21.02
N GLY A 9 13.07 7.14 21.49
CA GLY A 9 13.30 6.31 22.66
C GLY A 9 12.90 4.88 22.36
N SER A 10 13.63 3.94 22.94
CA SER A 10 13.44 2.50 22.76
C SER A 10 13.24 1.84 24.12
N LEU A 11 12.31 0.91 24.20
CA LEU A 11 12.07 0.06 25.37
C LEU A 11 12.03 -1.40 24.89
N THR A 12 12.92 -2.22 25.46
CA THR A 12 12.90 -3.67 25.24
C THR A 12 12.74 -4.35 26.57
N GLN A 13 11.74 -5.24 26.69
CA GLN A 13 11.49 -6.03 27.90
C GLN A 13 11.28 -7.49 27.53
N THR A 14 11.97 -8.38 28.26
CA THR A 14 11.83 -9.82 28.13
C THR A 14 11.08 -10.37 29.32
N PHE A 15 10.04 -11.17 29.05
CA PHE A 15 9.24 -11.86 30.06
C PHE A 15 9.48 -13.35 29.97
N GLY A 16 9.86 -13.98 31.09
CA GLY A 16 9.85 -15.41 31.22
C GLY A 16 8.40 -15.91 31.37
N LEU A 17 7.87 -16.57 30.35
CA LEU A 17 6.58 -17.26 30.47
C LEU A 17 6.73 -18.55 31.20
N VAL A 18 6.00 -18.69 32.29
CA VAL A 18 6.06 -19.83 33.25
C VAL A 18 5.98 -21.16 32.49
N LYS A 19 7.04 -21.95 32.59
CA LYS A 19 7.25 -23.32 32.14
C LYS A 19 7.52 -23.65 30.66
N GLN A 20 7.20 -22.83 29.67
CA GLN A 20 7.31 -23.27 28.26
C GLN A 20 7.93 -22.30 27.25
N GLY A 21 8.20 -21.06 27.56
CA GLY A 21 8.80 -20.16 26.60
C GLY A 21 9.03 -18.75 27.12
N ASP A 22 9.88 -18.03 26.41
CA ASP A 22 10.19 -16.64 26.66
C ASP A 22 9.40 -15.76 25.69
N ALA A 23 8.96 -14.59 26.17
CA ALA A 23 8.40 -13.53 25.32
C ALA A 23 9.27 -12.29 25.43
N THR A 24 9.53 -11.65 24.31
CA THR A 24 10.24 -10.37 24.23
C THR A 24 9.33 -9.36 23.58
N LEU A 25 9.19 -8.19 24.21
CA LEU A 25 8.49 -7.03 23.68
C LEU A 25 9.51 -5.93 23.44
N SER A 26 9.52 -5.38 22.25
CA SER A 26 10.24 -4.15 21.90
C SER A 26 9.24 -3.10 21.45
N PHE A 27 9.46 -1.88 21.88
CA PHE A 27 8.68 -0.72 21.48
C PHE A 27 9.61 0.47 21.27
N ASP A 28 9.53 1.08 20.10
CA ASP A 28 10.33 2.23 19.71
C ASP A 28 9.41 3.38 19.31
N TYR A 29 9.64 4.55 19.86
CA TYR A 29 8.99 5.79 19.43
C TYR A 29 10.03 6.69 18.79
N PHE A 30 9.67 7.31 17.66
CA PHE A 30 10.58 8.21 16.95
C PHE A 30 9.87 9.44 16.39
N ARG A 31 10.65 10.49 16.25
CA ARG A 31 10.31 11.72 15.53
C ARG A 31 11.49 12.14 14.68
N ASN A 32 11.32 12.04 13.36
CA ASN A 32 12.32 12.45 12.38
C ASN A 32 11.90 13.76 11.74
N THR A 33 12.78 14.73 11.71
CA THR A 33 12.57 15.99 11.00
C THR A 33 13.66 16.13 9.95
N THR A 34 13.25 16.20 8.68
CA THR A 34 14.14 16.40 7.54
C THR A 34 13.96 17.83 7.06
N LYS A 35 15.07 18.60 7.04
CA LYS A 35 15.13 19.95 6.50
C LYS A 35 15.79 19.96 5.14
N ASP A 36 15.44 20.95 4.33
CA ASP A 36 15.97 21.12 2.99
C ASP A 36 15.82 19.85 2.11
N GLN A 37 14.72 19.13 2.30
CA GLN A 37 14.42 17.92 1.54
C GLN A 37 14.38 18.24 0.04
N LEU A 38 15.05 17.43 -0.76
CA LEU A 38 15.04 17.56 -2.21
C LEU A 38 13.91 16.74 -2.82
N MET A 39 13.20 17.34 -3.79
CA MET A 39 12.13 16.68 -4.53
C MET A 39 12.32 16.90 -6.02
N SER A 40 12.10 15.85 -6.81
CA SER A 40 12.05 15.93 -8.26
C SER A 40 10.63 16.27 -8.72
N ILE A 41 10.50 17.33 -9.47
CA ILE A 41 9.22 17.80 -10.01
C ILE A 41 9.26 17.63 -11.53
N PRO A 42 8.22 16.99 -12.13
CA PRO A 42 8.11 16.91 -13.58
C PRO A 42 7.86 18.31 -14.17
N LEU A 43 8.50 18.56 -15.29
CA LEU A 43 8.34 19.81 -16.04
C LEU A 43 7.48 19.58 -17.30
N PRO A 44 6.79 20.62 -17.79
CA PRO A 44 6.14 20.58 -19.09
C PRO A 44 7.13 20.26 -20.20
N ALA A 45 6.72 19.49 -21.21
CA ALA A 45 7.58 19.10 -22.34
C ALA A 45 8.18 20.31 -23.09
N SER A 46 7.52 21.47 -23.03
CA SER A 46 7.99 22.74 -23.60
C SER A 46 9.30 23.26 -23.03
N THR A 47 9.69 22.80 -21.83
CA THR A 47 10.93 23.22 -21.16
C THR A 47 12.18 22.49 -21.66
N GLY A 48 12.00 21.40 -22.41
CA GLY A 48 13.10 20.54 -22.88
C GLY A 48 13.75 19.67 -21.79
N ALA A 49 13.26 19.69 -20.55
CA ALA A 49 13.71 18.86 -19.46
C ALA A 49 12.52 18.08 -18.87
N GLU A 50 12.73 16.81 -18.51
CA GLU A 50 11.64 15.98 -17.94
C GLU A 50 11.33 16.35 -16.49
N ASN A 51 12.36 16.68 -15.71
CA ASN A 51 12.24 16.94 -14.27
C ASN A 51 13.23 18.02 -13.81
N ILE A 52 12.86 18.72 -12.74
CA ILE A 52 13.74 19.60 -11.99
C ILE A 52 13.80 19.19 -10.52
N THR A 53 14.97 19.19 -9.93
CA THR A 53 15.11 18.97 -8.48
C THR A 53 15.03 20.29 -7.74
N VAL A 54 14.08 20.41 -6.82
CA VAL A 54 13.87 21.61 -6.01
C VAL A 54 13.99 21.28 -4.52
N ASN A 55 14.25 22.30 -3.70
CA ASN A 55 14.11 22.18 -2.25
C ASN A 55 12.60 22.18 -1.92
N PHE A 56 12.12 21.07 -1.34
CA PHE A 56 10.74 20.91 -0.90
C PHE A 56 10.44 21.71 0.36
N GLY A 57 11.38 21.75 1.31
CA GLY A 57 11.21 22.39 2.60
C GLY A 57 11.49 21.48 3.78
N GLU A 58 10.62 21.51 4.78
CA GLU A 58 10.76 20.73 6.01
C GLU A 58 9.60 19.74 6.16
N ASN A 59 9.94 18.47 6.36
CA ASN A 59 9.00 17.40 6.64
C ASN A 59 9.28 16.71 7.97
N GLN A 60 8.24 16.28 8.68
CA GLN A 60 8.33 15.59 9.95
C GLN A 60 7.56 14.28 9.91
N ASN A 61 8.26 13.18 10.23
CA ASN A 61 7.68 11.86 10.45
C ASN A 61 7.69 11.53 11.94
N THR A 62 6.53 11.21 12.50
CA THR A 62 6.39 10.76 13.88
C THR A 62 5.75 9.39 13.87
N GLY A 63 6.31 8.47 14.63
CA GLY A 63 5.80 7.10 14.59
C GLY A 63 6.22 6.26 15.77
N TYR A 64 5.75 5.02 15.73
CA TYR A 64 6.17 3.97 16.65
C TYR A 64 6.27 2.64 15.92
N ASP A 65 7.25 1.85 16.36
CA ASP A 65 7.45 0.47 15.94
C ASP A 65 7.32 -0.43 17.17
N PHE A 66 6.77 -1.62 16.97
CA PHE A 66 6.74 -2.63 18.02
C PHE A 66 7.05 -4.01 17.45
N SER A 67 7.65 -4.84 18.29
CA SER A 67 7.89 -6.25 18.00
C SER A 67 7.53 -7.07 19.22
N VAL A 68 6.74 -8.11 19.01
CA VAL A 68 6.39 -9.12 20.02
C VAL A 68 6.87 -10.46 19.52
N ALA A 69 7.90 -11.00 20.13
CA ALA A 69 8.43 -12.33 19.86
C ALA A 69 8.07 -13.27 21.00
N ALA A 70 7.49 -14.42 20.70
CA ALA A 70 7.14 -15.40 21.71
C ALA A 70 7.49 -16.82 21.25
N GLN A 71 8.09 -17.59 22.14
CA GLN A 71 8.26 -19.02 21.99
C GLN A 71 7.07 -19.74 22.64
N ILE A 72 6.04 -20.03 21.82
CA ILE A 72 4.73 -20.51 22.29
C ILE A 72 4.81 -21.96 22.75
N ILE A 73 5.58 -22.80 22.02
CA ILE A 73 5.79 -24.19 22.33
C ILE A 73 7.29 -24.49 22.26
N ARG A 74 7.81 -25.14 23.29
CA ARG A 74 9.18 -25.69 23.33
C ARG A 74 9.19 -26.98 24.09
N ASN A 75 9.25 -28.10 23.38
CA ASN A 75 9.44 -29.42 23.96
C ASN A 75 10.37 -30.25 23.06
N ARG A 76 10.60 -31.52 23.42
CA ARG A 76 11.55 -32.41 22.71
C ARG A 76 11.23 -32.59 21.22
N ASN A 77 9.96 -32.53 20.83
CA ASN A 77 9.50 -32.83 19.46
C ASN A 77 8.99 -31.60 18.72
N TRP A 78 8.45 -30.64 19.46
CA TRP A 78 7.79 -29.44 18.91
C TRP A 78 8.49 -28.16 19.36
N ALA A 79 8.64 -27.24 18.44
CA ALA A 79 8.94 -25.84 18.74
C ALA A 79 8.08 -24.96 17.89
N TRP A 80 7.42 -23.96 18.49
CA TRP A 80 6.69 -22.93 17.79
C TRP A 80 7.12 -21.56 18.29
N THR A 81 7.68 -20.77 17.37
CA THR A 81 8.03 -19.37 17.60
C THR A 81 7.16 -18.51 16.73
N SER A 82 6.59 -17.46 17.31
CA SER A 82 5.76 -16.47 16.62
C SER A 82 6.32 -15.08 16.89
N VAL A 83 6.43 -14.26 15.85
CA VAL A 83 6.90 -12.88 15.94
C VAL A 83 5.93 -11.98 15.19
N ILE A 84 5.38 -10.97 15.87
CA ILE A 84 4.53 -9.94 15.28
C ILE A 84 5.29 -8.63 15.35
N ASN A 85 5.52 -8.02 14.20
CA ASN A 85 6.10 -6.68 14.08
C ASN A 85 5.06 -5.73 13.53
N GLY A 86 4.97 -4.53 14.07
CA GLY A 86 4.07 -3.51 13.59
C GLY A 86 4.70 -2.13 13.59
N SER A 87 4.28 -1.29 12.67
CA SER A 87 4.75 0.07 12.49
C SER A 87 3.58 1.00 12.22
N HIS A 88 3.62 2.17 12.82
CA HIS A 88 2.76 3.31 12.51
C HIS A 88 3.63 4.54 12.29
N VAL A 89 3.41 5.23 11.18
CA VAL A 89 4.08 6.49 10.88
C VAL A 89 3.03 7.52 10.49
N LYS A 90 3.20 8.74 10.98
CA LYS A 90 2.41 9.90 10.58
C LYS A 90 3.35 10.95 10.00
N ASP A 91 3.17 11.22 8.73
CA ASP A 91 3.85 12.26 7.97
C ASP A 91 3.17 13.63 8.18
N ARG A 92 3.98 14.70 8.24
CA ARG A 92 3.49 16.06 8.27
C ARG A 92 4.47 17.03 7.63
N ILE A 93 4.00 17.75 6.65
CA ILE A 93 4.72 18.86 6.03
C ILE A 93 4.73 20.03 7.00
N LYS A 94 5.90 20.41 7.47
CA LYS A 94 6.08 21.54 8.42
C LYS A 94 6.15 22.86 7.70
N GLN A 95 6.93 22.91 6.63
CA GLN A 95 7.16 24.10 5.86
C GLN A 95 7.45 23.72 4.40
N ILE A 96 6.88 24.45 3.48
CA ILE A 96 7.16 24.36 2.06
C ILE A 96 8.11 25.50 1.70
N SER A 97 9.15 25.19 0.91
CA SER A 97 10.13 26.22 0.51
C SER A 97 9.48 27.30 -0.36
N ASP A 98 9.95 28.54 -0.22
CA ASP A 98 9.42 29.67 -1.00
C ASP A 98 9.62 29.48 -2.52
N LYS A 99 10.70 28.79 -2.90
CA LYS A 99 10.94 28.44 -4.31
C LYS A 99 9.85 27.50 -4.85
N LEU A 100 9.43 26.53 -4.06
CA LEU A 100 8.38 25.60 -4.45
C LEU A 100 7.01 26.30 -4.50
N LYS A 101 6.70 27.15 -3.53
CA LYS A 101 5.48 27.99 -3.54
C LYS A 101 5.41 28.82 -4.81
N ASN A 102 6.49 29.48 -5.16
CA ASN A 102 6.54 30.31 -6.37
C ASN A 102 6.49 29.50 -7.67
N THR A 103 7.13 28.33 -7.71
CA THR A 103 7.12 27.45 -8.88
C THR A 103 5.73 26.81 -9.06
N ALA A 104 5.09 26.39 -7.99
CA ALA A 104 3.72 25.88 -8.02
C ALA A 104 2.73 26.95 -8.56
N TYR A 105 2.91 28.20 -8.15
CA TYR A 105 2.10 29.34 -8.65
C TYR A 105 2.27 29.58 -10.15
N GLN A 106 3.50 29.44 -10.68
CA GLN A 106 3.79 29.61 -12.10
C GLN A 106 3.31 28.43 -12.98
N LEU A 107 3.15 27.24 -12.38
CA LEU A 107 2.64 26.05 -13.06
C LEU A 107 1.13 25.93 -13.03
N GLU A 108 0.42 26.85 -12.35
CA GLU A 108 -1.04 26.79 -12.16
C GLU A 108 -1.85 27.04 -13.43
N GLU A 109 -1.36 27.83 -14.38
CA GLU A 109 -2.14 28.18 -15.56
C GLU A 109 -2.22 27.08 -16.62
N ASP A 110 -1.21 26.19 -16.75
CA ASP A 110 -1.14 25.22 -17.85
C ASP A 110 -0.81 23.77 -17.48
N ASN A 111 -0.63 23.42 -16.18
CA ASN A 111 -0.14 22.11 -15.82
C ASN A 111 -1.17 21.27 -15.03
N PRO A 112 -1.60 20.09 -15.58
CA PRO A 112 -2.46 19.15 -14.86
C PRO A 112 -1.83 18.51 -13.64
N LEU A 113 -0.52 18.70 -13.40
CA LEU A 113 0.21 18.22 -12.25
C LEU A 113 0.35 19.31 -11.19
N LYS A 114 -0.76 19.83 -10.66
CA LYS A 114 -0.74 20.72 -9.49
C LYS A 114 -0.05 20.02 -8.34
N LEU A 115 1.08 20.57 -7.91
CA LEU A 115 1.72 20.14 -6.68
C LEU A 115 0.82 20.52 -5.50
N ARG A 116 0.14 19.52 -4.94
CA ARG A 116 -0.90 19.72 -3.94
C ARG A 116 -0.39 19.51 -2.53
N PHE A 117 0.77 20.03 -2.24
CA PHE A 117 1.31 20.02 -0.89
C PHE A 117 0.84 21.23 -0.11
N ARG A 118 0.39 21.00 1.12
CA ARG A 118 -0.02 22.06 2.05
C ARG A 118 0.77 21.95 3.33
N GLU A 119 1.20 23.07 3.87
CA GLU A 119 1.77 23.10 5.22
C GLU A 119 0.74 22.58 6.23
N GLY A 120 1.16 21.66 7.08
CA GLY A 120 0.29 20.94 8.01
C GLY A 120 -0.37 19.68 7.46
N GLY A 121 -0.40 19.49 6.12
CA GLY A 121 -0.84 18.28 5.45
C GLY A 121 0.21 17.18 5.41
N SER A 122 -0.05 16.13 4.63
CA SER A 122 0.86 15.01 4.41
C SER A 122 1.26 14.92 2.93
N GLN A 123 2.45 14.39 2.67
CA GLN A 123 2.89 14.03 1.31
C GLN A 123 2.08 12.85 0.72
N TYR A 124 1.36 12.13 1.58
CA TYR A 124 0.56 10.95 1.25
C TYR A 124 -0.93 11.25 1.10
N ASP A 125 -1.33 12.53 1.17
CA ASP A 125 -2.72 12.93 1.00
C ASP A 125 -3.20 12.66 -0.44
N ILE A 126 -4.40 12.09 -0.54
CA ILE A 126 -5.08 11.86 -1.82
C ILE A 126 -6.01 13.04 -2.07
N TYR A 127 -5.82 13.71 -3.20
CA TYR A 127 -6.67 14.81 -3.63
C TYR A 127 -7.63 14.35 -4.70
N ALA A 128 -8.91 14.65 -4.54
CA ALA A 128 -9.95 14.43 -5.53
C ALA A 128 -11.12 15.38 -5.32
N VAL A 129 -11.96 15.55 -6.34
CA VAL A 129 -13.23 16.24 -6.22
C VAL A 129 -14.22 15.33 -5.50
N ARG A 130 -14.89 15.85 -4.48
CA ARG A 130 -15.92 15.10 -3.76
C ARG A 130 -17.08 14.76 -4.67
N SER A 131 -17.70 13.61 -4.45
CA SER A 131 -18.78 13.12 -5.27
C SER A 131 -19.97 12.65 -4.43
N ALA A 132 -21.18 13.03 -4.85
CA ALA A 132 -22.42 12.49 -4.31
C ALA A 132 -22.86 11.20 -5.04
N GLY A 133 -22.06 10.71 -6.00
CA GLY A 133 -22.35 9.52 -6.78
C GLY A 133 -22.92 9.83 -8.16
N ILE A 134 -23.63 8.85 -8.73
CA ILE A 134 -24.24 8.97 -10.05
C ILE A 134 -25.71 9.38 -9.90
N ASP A 135 -26.10 10.41 -10.63
CA ASP A 135 -27.49 10.85 -10.68
C ASP A 135 -28.39 9.77 -11.34
N PRO A 136 -29.38 9.25 -10.62
CA PRO A 136 -30.27 8.25 -11.17
C PRO A 136 -31.11 8.73 -12.38
N ALA A 137 -31.34 10.03 -12.51
CA ALA A 137 -32.15 10.56 -13.58
C ALA A 137 -31.37 10.68 -14.89
N THR A 138 -30.09 11.06 -14.84
CA THR A 138 -29.28 11.40 -16.02
C THR A 138 -28.14 10.43 -16.27
N GLY A 139 -27.65 9.70 -15.25
CA GLY A 139 -26.47 8.85 -15.32
C GLY A 139 -25.15 9.62 -15.27
N GLN A 140 -25.20 10.93 -14.98
CA GLN A 140 -24.01 11.77 -14.80
C GLN A 140 -23.50 11.74 -13.36
N GLU A 141 -22.23 12.03 -13.15
CA GLU A 141 -21.68 12.20 -11.81
C GLU A 141 -22.05 13.54 -11.21
N ILE A 142 -22.48 13.52 -9.95
CA ILE A 142 -22.76 14.72 -9.17
C ILE A 142 -21.50 15.04 -8.36
N PHE A 143 -20.79 16.08 -8.70
CA PHE A 143 -19.66 16.61 -7.96
C PHE A 143 -20.12 17.57 -6.85
N ILE A 144 -19.30 17.70 -5.82
CA ILE A 144 -19.50 18.66 -4.72
C ILE A 144 -18.33 19.64 -4.78
N ASN A 145 -18.65 20.90 -5.11
CA ASN A 145 -17.63 21.95 -5.18
C ASN A 145 -17.07 22.34 -3.80
N LYS A 146 -16.07 23.23 -3.76
CA LYS A 146 -15.48 23.72 -2.50
C LYS A 146 -16.48 24.36 -1.55
N ASN A 147 -17.56 24.95 -2.09
CA ASN A 147 -18.60 25.62 -1.31
C ASN A 147 -19.65 24.62 -0.76
N GLY A 148 -19.57 23.35 -1.16
CA GLY A 148 -20.54 22.32 -0.77
C GLY A 148 -21.77 22.22 -1.67
N GLU A 149 -21.77 22.87 -2.83
CA GLU A 149 -22.86 22.85 -3.79
C GLU A 149 -22.71 21.69 -4.78
N TYR A 150 -23.82 21.14 -5.24
CA TYR A 150 -23.86 20.07 -6.24
C TYR A 150 -23.74 20.63 -7.64
N THR A 151 -22.93 19.99 -8.47
CA THR A 151 -22.72 20.34 -9.87
C THR A 151 -22.44 19.11 -10.72
N PHE A 152 -22.84 19.14 -11.99
CA PHE A 152 -22.46 18.10 -12.96
C PHE A 152 -21.13 18.43 -13.66
N LYS A 153 -20.59 19.63 -13.45
CA LYS A 153 -19.33 20.05 -14.06
C LYS A 153 -18.17 19.69 -13.14
N TYR A 154 -17.23 18.91 -13.66
CA TYR A 154 -15.94 18.68 -12.99
C TYR A 154 -15.10 19.96 -13.05
N ASP A 155 -14.52 20.34 -11.93
CA ASP A 155 -13.52 21.38 -11.84
C ASP A 155 -12.36 20.89 -10.94
N ALA A 156 -11.15 20.89 -11.52
CA ALA A 156 -9.96 20.48 -10.77
C ALA A 156 -9.63 21.42 -9.60
N GLU A 157 -10.15 22.66 -9.63
CA GLU A 157 -10.03 23.61 -8.52
C GLU A 157 -10.78 23.13 -7.26
N ASP A 158 -11.81 22.31 -7.42
CA ASP A 158 -12.64 21.80 -6.33
C ASP A 158 -12.03 20.56 -5.62
N GLU A 159 -10.84 20.14 -6.02
CA GLU A 159 -10.20 19.02 -5.37
C GLU A 159 -9.79 19.35 -3.92
N VAL A 160 -10.11 18.43 -3.02
CA VAL A 160 -9.80 18.49 -1.60
C VAL A 160 -9.13 17.19 -1.16
N VAL A 161 -8.58 17.15 0.05
CA VAL A 161 -8.06 15.91 0.64
C VAL A 161 -9.23 15.00 0.96
N VAL A 162 -9.30 13.85 0.30
CA VAL A 162 -10.35 12.84 0.45
C VAL A 162 -9.86 11.54 1.09
N GLY A 163 -8.55 11.39 1.25
CA GLY A 163 -7.93 10.23 1.86
C GLY A 163 -6.44 10.42 2.09
N ASN A 164 -5.80 9.40 2.65
CA ASN A 164 -4.35 9.37 2.85
C ASN A 164 -3.84 7.95 2.63
N THR A 165 -2.82 7.80 1.79
CA THR A 165 -2.28 6.47 1.45
C THR A 165 -1.46 5.83 2.56
N GLN A 166 -1.06 6.61 3.57
CA GLN A 166 -0.26 6.11 4.68
C GLN A 166 -1.10 5.23 5.61
N PRO A 167 -0.72 3.97 5.84
CA PRO A 167 -1.48 3.07 6.70
C PRO A 167 -1.38 3.50 8.17
N LYS A 168 -2.46 3.25 8.92
CA LYS A 168 -2.46 3.44 10.38
C LYS A 168 -1.69 2.34 11.10
N LEU A 169 -1.58 1.17 10.50
CA LEU A 169 -0.81 0.05 11.00
C LEU A 169 -0.39 -0.84 9.84
N GLN A 170 0.90 -1.15 9.78
CA GLN A 170 1.45 -2.14 8.84
C GLN A 170 2.48 -3.00 9.55
N GLY A 171 2.68 -4.21 9.05
CA GLY A 171 3.67 -5.07 9.65
C GLY A 171 3.64 -6.50 9.11
N THR A 172 4.27 -7.38 9.88
CA THR A 172 4.42 -8.79 9.56
C THR A 172 4.14 -9.67 10.75
N TRP A 173 3.61 -10.84 10.49
CA TRP A 173 3.44 -11.91 11.46
C TRP A 173 4.17 -13.16 10.96
N LEU A 174 5.33 -13.42 11.55
CA LEU A 174 6.21 -14.54 11.25
C LEU A 174 5.91 -15.70 12.17
N ASN A 175 5.87 -16.91 11.62
CA ASN A 175 5.70 -18.13 12.37
C ASN A 175 6.68 -19.19 11.92
N THR A 176 7.32 -19.83 12.87
CA THR A 176 8.19 -20.97 12.65
C THR A 176 7.71 -22.13 13.50
N LEU A 177 7.21 -23.17 12.85
CA LEU A 177 6.83 -24.42 13.49
C LEU A 177 7.86 -25.49 13.13
N ARG A 178 8.35 -26.18 14.16
CA ARG A 178 9.24 -27.34 13.99
C ARG A 178 8.63 -28.55 14.64
N TYR A 179 8.64 -29.64 13.92
CA TYR A 179 8.24 -30.95 14.44
C TYR A 179 9.22 -32.03 13.96
N LYS A 180 10.04 -32.55 14.86
CA LYS A 180 11.11 -33.50 14.52
C LYS A 180 11.97 -32.95 13.36
N GLY A 181 11.98 -33.60 12.18
CA GLY A 181 12.71 -33.16 11.00
C GLY A 181 11.97 -32.12 10.13
N TRP A 182 10.70 -31.83 10.39
CA TRP A 182 9.91 -30.86 9.67
C TRP A 182 10.09 -29.44 10.19
N SER A 183 10.14 -28.47 9.29
CA SER A 183 10.10 -27.04 9.60
C SER A 183 9.14 -26.34 8.63
N LEU A 184 8.10 -25.72 9.19
CA LEU A 184 7.17 -24.88 8.45
C LEU A 184 7.40 -23.42 8.88
N ASN A 185 7.81 -22.59 7.93
CA ASN A 185 7.92 -21.15 8.13
C ASN A 185 6.86 -20.48 7.27
N PHE A 186 6.07 -19.56 7.84
CA PHE A 186 5.13 -18.76 7.08
C PHE A 186 5.07 -17.35 7.63
N VAL A 187 4.85 -16.42 6.70
CA VAL A 187 4.82 -14.98 6.97
C VAL A 187 3.53 -14.42 6.42
N PHE A 188 2.73 -13.86 7.30
CA PHE A 188 1.67 -12.95 6.92
C PHE A 188 2.18 -11.52 6.95
N SER A 189 1.87 -10.74 5.93
CA SER A 189 2.02 -9.31 5.93
C SER A 189 0.65 -8.66 6.03
N TYR A 190 0.57 -7.53 6.71
CA TYR A 190 -0.69 -6.82 6.89
C TYR A 190 -0.51 -5.31 6.77
N THR A 191 -1.57 -4.66 6.27
CA THR A 191 -1.67 -3.21 6.13
C THR A 191 -3.10 -2.81 6.44
N PHE A 192 -3.29 -1.91 7.41
CA PHE A 192 -4.62 -1.47 7.83
C PHE A 192 -4.71 0.05 7.89
N GLY A 193 -5.82 0.58 7.44
CA GLY A 193 -6.25 1.94 7.68
C GLY A 193 -5.64 3.01 6.79
N GLY A 194 -4.99 2.65 5.68
CA GLY A 194 -4.66 3.55 4.57
C GLY A 194 -5.83 3.69 3.61
N ASP A 195 -5.74 4.63 2.70
CA ASP A 195 -6.66 4.77 1.58
C ASP A 195 -5.89 4.57 0.27
N THR A 196 -6.57 4.17 -0.79
CA THR A 196 -5.96 4.02 -2.10
C THR A 196 -6.90 4.56 -3.17
N TYR A 197 -6.33 5.20 -4.18
CA TYR A 197 -7.07 5.53 -5.38
C TYR A 197 -7.05 4.33 -6.32
N ASN A 198 -8.20 3.70 -6.55
CA ASN A 198 -8.32 2.54 -7.41
C ASN A 198 -8.32 2.94 -8.88
N LYS A 199 -7.14 3.32 -9.39
CA LYS A 199 -6.94 3.73 -10.78
C LYS A 199 -7.38 2.66 -11.77
N THR A 200 -7.13 1.38 -11.44
CA THR A 200 -7.50 0.26 -12.31
C THR A 200 -9.02 0.14 -12.47
N LEU A 201 -9.77 0.36 -11.38
CA LEU A 201 -11.22 0.39 -11.43
C LEU A 201 -11.73 1.51 -12.35
N TRP A 202 -11.11 2.69 -12.25
CA TRP A 202 -11.42 3.79 -13.14
C TRP A 202 -11.11 3.45 -14.61
N GLU A 203 -9.88 2.98 -14.91
CA GLU A 203 -9.44 2.73 -16.29
C GLU A 203 -10.12 1.52 -16.96
N LYS A 204 -10.46 0.47 -16.20
CA LYS A 204 -10.95 -0.80 -16.75
C LYS A 204 -12.45 -1.00 -16.62
N VAL A 205 -13.11 -0.24 -15.78
CA VAL A 205 -14.56 -0.35 -15.56
C VAL A 205 -15.29 0.94 -15.90
N GLU A 206 -14.78 2.09 -15.46
CA GLU A 206 -15.44 3.37 -15.68
C GLU A 206 -15.15 3.95 -17.07
N ASP A 207 -13.88 4.19 -17.41
CA ASP A 207 -13.46 4.85 -18.65
C ASP A 207 -13.04 3.82 -19.71
N ILE A 208 -13.98 2.97 -20.08
CA ILE A 208 -13.75 1.89 -21.05
C ILE A 208 -13.83 2.37 -22.48
N ASP A 209 -13.10 1.69 -23.36
CA ASP A 209 -13.35 1.73 -24.80
C ASP A 209 -14.15 0.47 -25.21
N PRO A 210 -15.43 0.59 -25.60
CA PRO A 210 -16.29 -0.54 -25.90
C PRO A 210 -15.86 -1.34 -27.17
N ARG A 211 -14.87 -0.85 -27.91
CA ARG A 211 -14.30 -1.55 -29.06
C ARG A 211 -13.35 -2.70 -28.64
N TYR A 212 -12.92 -2.72 -27.38
CA TYR A 212 -12.02 -3.74 -26.86
C TYR A 212 -12.75 -4.64 -25.86
N ASN A 213 -12.10 -5.74 -25.48
CA ASN A 213 -12.59 -6.61 -24.43
C ASN A 213 -12.47 -5.88 -23.07
N VAL A 214 -13.59 -5.79 -22.36
CA VAL A 214 -13.70 -5.01 -21.12
C VAL A 214 -14.25 -5.86 -19.96
N ASP A 215 -14.11 -5.37 -18.74
CA ASP A 215 -14.66 -6.00 -17.53
C ASP A 215 -16.19 -6.04 -17.59
N GLU A 216 -16.80 -7.15 -17.15
CA GLU A 216 -18.24 -7.35 -17.14
C GLU A 216 -18.98 -6.24 -16.35
N ARG A 217 -18.39 -5.74 -15.26
CA ARG A 217 -18.94 -4.65 -14.44
C ARG A 217 -19.14 -3.36 -15.24
N ALA A 218 -18.36 -3.16 -16.29
CA ALA A 218 -18.52 -2.02 -17.19
C ALA A 218 -19.89 -2.01 -17.88
N PHE A 219 -20.58 -3.14 -17.92
CA PHE A 219 -21.94 -3.28 -18.47
C PHE A 219 -22.97 -3.57 -17.39
N THR A 220 -22.68 -4.37 -16.38
CA THR A 220 -23.66 -4.80 -15.37
C THR A 220 -23.97 -3.70 -14.37
N ASP A 221 -22.93 -2.97 -13.92
CA ASP A 221 -23.03 -2.04 -12.80
C ASP A 221 -23.14 -0.57 -13.26
N ARG A 222 -23.30 -0.37 -14.56
CA ARG A 222 -23.39 0.95 -15.19
C ARG A 222 -24.85 1.42 -15.31
N TRP A 223 -25.04 2.73 -15.21
CA TRP A 223 -26.32 3.36 -15.46
C TRP A 223 -26.79 3.15 -16.91
N LYS A 224 -28.04 2.75 -17.13
CA LYS A 224 -28.65 2.47 -18.44
C LYS A 224 -29.93 3.24 -18.67
N ASN A 225 -30.79 3.32 -17.66
CA ASN A 225 -32.13 3.92 -17.77
C ASN A 225 -32.38 4.89 -16.61
N PRO A 226 -33.19 5.94 -16.81
CA PRO A 226 -33.64 6.81 -15.73
C PRO A 226 -34.27 6.01 -14.59
N GLY A 227 -33.76 6.26 -13.37
CA GLY A 227 -34.14 5.54 -12.15
C GLY A 227 -33.14 4.47 -11.72
N ASP A 228 -32.15 4.11 -12.55
CA ASP A 228 -31.12 3.13 -12.16
C ASP A 228 -30.21 3.71 -11.08
N LEU A 229 -30.05 2.95 -9.99
CA LEU A 229 -29.03 3.21 -8.99
C LEU A 229 -27.75 2.50 -9.42
N SER A 230 -26.78 3.22 -9.91
CA SER A 230 -25.54 2.63 -10.45
C SER A 230 -24.30 3.21 -9.78
N ARG A 231 -23.23 2.42 -9.82
CA ARG A 231 -21.91 2.83 -9.34
C ARG A 231 -21.10 3.58 -10.42
N TYR A 232 -21.41 3.34 -11.70
CA TYR A 232 -20.67 3.85 -12.84
C TYR A 232 -21.54 4.68 -13.76
N LEU A 233 -20.91 5.64 -14.45
CA LEU A 233 -21.55 6.58 -15.38
C LEU A 233 -22.30 5.89 -16.52
N ALA A 234 -23.24 6.61 -17.13
CA ALA A 234 -23.81 6.23 -18.41
C ALA A 234 -22.71 6.09 -19.48
N ILE A 235 -22.82 5.09 -20.34
CA ILE A 235 -21.81 4.83 -21.39
C ILE A 235 -21.73 5.97 -22.41
N LYS A 236 -22.82 6.73 -22.58
CA LYS A 236 -22.91 7.88 -23.48
C LYS A 236 -22.11 9.10 -22.99
N GLU A 237 -21.88 9.15 -21.69
CA GLU A 237 -21.07 10.20 -21.05
C GLU A 237 -19.57 9.93 -21.17
N ARG A 238 -19.17 9.35 -22.30
CA ARG A 238 -17.76 9.13 -22.58
C ARG A 238 -17.01 10.44 -22.57
N ARG A 239 -16.04 10.51 -21.76
CA ARG A 239 -15.34 11.69 -21.34
C ARG A 239 -14.40 12.28 -22.35
N SER A 240 -14.13 13.55 -22.09
CA SER A 240 -12.94 14.23 -22.57
C SER A 240 -11.68 13.44 -22.15
N THR A 241 -10.60 13.63 -22.88
CA THR A 241 -9.30 13.01 -22.69
C THR A 241 -8.64 13.28 -21.32
N THR A 242 -9.25 14.12 -20.48
CA THR A 242 -8.72 14.51 -19.17
C THR A 242 -9.29 13.61 -18.08
N PRO A 243 -8.46 12.89 -17.33
CA PRO A 243 -8.90 12.10 -16.19
C PRO A 243 -9.57 12.98 -15.14
N HIS A 244 -10.75 12.59 -14.68
CA HIS A 244 -11.42 13.24 -13.57
C HIS A 244 -11.04 12.51 -12.27
N ASN A 245 -10.33 13.17 -11.38
CA ASN A 245 -10.04 12.64 -10.06
C ASN A 245 -11.27 12.74 -9.18
N SER A 246 -12.02 11.65 -9.08
CA SER A 246 -13.24 11.58 -8.27
C SER A 246 -13.01 10.77 -6.99
N GLU A 247 -13.58 11.22 -5.87
CA GLU A 247 -13.59 10.52 -4.59
C GLU A 247 -14.19 9.12 -4.69
N ARG A 248 -15.05 8.83 -5.68
CA ARG A 248 -15.69 7.50 -5.87
C ARG A 248 -14.69 6.36 -6.03
N PHE A 249 -13.47 6.66 -6.44
CA PHE A 249 -12.40 5.68 -6.63
C PHE A 249 -11.41 5.63 -5.46
N VAL A 250 -11.63 6.40 -4.41
CA VAL A 250 -10.85 6.33 -3.18
C VAL A 250 -11.48 5.28 -2.27
N GLU A 251 -10.74 4.22 -2.00
CA GLU A 251 -11.19 3.08 -1.22
C GLU A 251 -10.30 2.87 0.00
N ARG A 252 -10.91 2.44 1.11
CA ARG A 252 -10.20 2.10 2.33
C ARG A 252 -9.43 0.82 2.16
N LEU A 253 -8.10 0.87 2.35
CA LEU A 253 -7.21 -0.28 2.19
C LEU A 253 -6.97 -0.98 3.53
N ASN A 254 -7.46 -2.21 3.63
CA ASN A 254 -7.14 -3.16 4.69
C ASN A 254 -6.76 -4.48 4.04
N GLU A 255 -5.56 -4.95 4.30
CA GLU A 255 -5.02 -6.16 3.68
C GLU A 255 -4.36 -7.07 4.68
N LEU A 256 -4.54 -8.36 4.47
CA LEU A 256 -3.79 -9.44 5.11
C LEU A 256 -3.43 -10.45 4.02
N TRP A 257 -2.14 -10.74 3.83
CA TRP A 257 -1.74 -11.72 2.82
C TRP A 257 -0.63 -12.64 3.32
N LEU A 258 -0.70 -13.89 2.87
CA LEU A 258 0.35 -14.87 3.08
C LEU A 258 1.49 -14.58 2.09
N SER A 259 2.44 -13.77 2.54
CA SER A 259 3.55 -13.30 1.69
C SER A 259 4.52 -14.42 1.34
N SER A 260 4.76 -15.36 2.25
CA SER A 260 5.54 -16.56 1.97
C SER A 260 5.18 -17.72 2.89
N ALA A 261 5.29 -18.94 2.38
CA ALA A 261 5.26 -20.16 3.18
C ALA A 261 6.32 -21.14 2.65
N THR A 262 7.08 -21.74 3.56
CA THR A 262 8.14 -22.68 3.24
C THR A 262 8.05 -23.89 4.15
N LEU A 263 7.87 -25.06 3.56
CA LEU A 263 7.92 -26.34 4.25
C LEU A 263 9.22 -27.05 3.91
N THR A 264 10.00 -27.42 4.91
CA THR A 264 11.28 -28.10 4.75
C THR A 264 11.32 -29.36 5.59
N TYR A 265 11.92 -30.41 5.06
CA TYR A 265 12.24 -31.61 5.82
C TYR A 265 13.73 -31.87 5.81
N GLU A 266 14.31 -32.07 6.98
CA GLU A 266 15.73 -32.40 7.19
C GLU A 266 15.92 -33.88 7.39
N PHE A 267 16.58 -34.51 6.45
CA PHE A 267 16.94 -35.91 6.51
C PHE A 267 18.23 -36.09 7.29
N GLN A 268 18.17 -36.91 8.33
CA GLN A 268 19.33 -37.34 9.13
C GLN A 268 19.39 -38.86 9.11
N SER A 269 20.14 -39.43 8.18
CA SER A 269 20.26 -40.91 8.08
C SER A 269 21.72 -41.33 8.00
N LYS A 270 21.96 -42.59 8.47
CA LYS A 270 23.29 -43.22 8.34
C LYS A 270 23.68 -43.40 6.87
N PHE A 271 22.70 -43.55 5.98
CA PHE A 271 22.92 -43.66 4.53
C PHE A 271 23.50 -42.37 3.95
N LEU A 272 22.96 -41.20 4.32
CA LEU A 272 23.48 -39.89 3.85
C LEU A 272 24.95 -39.72 4.21
N ARG A 273 25.33 -40.11 5.41
CA ARG A 273 26.75 -40.07 5.86
C ARG A 273 27.68 -40.95 5.05
N ARG A 274 27.17 -42.11 4.56
CA ARG A 274 27.96 -43.00 3.70
C ARG A 274 28.28 -42.43 2.35
N ILE A 275 27.39 -41.57 1.83
CA ILE A 275 27.56 -40.89 0.52
C ILE A 275 28.14 -39.49 0.67
N GLY A 276 28.68 -39.13 1.85
CA GLY A 276 29.42 -37.88 2.08
C GLY A 276 28.56 -36.70 2.55
N PHE A 277 27.26 -36.87 2.78
CA PHE A 277 26.41 -35.81 3.30
C PHE A 277 26.22 -35.93 4.83
N LYS A 278 26.48 -34.84 5.57
CA LYS A 278 26.13 -34.75 6.99
C LYS A 278 24.63 -34.59 7.16
N ARG A 279 24.01 -33.77 6.32
CA ARG A 279 22.57 -33.47 6.32
C ARG A 279 22.09 -33.20 4.89
N LEU A 280 20.81 -33.45 4.67
CA LEU A 280 20.13 -33.09 3.47
C LEU A 280 18.78 -32.45 3.82
N ALA A 281 18.56 -31.20 3.47
CA ALA A 281 17.25 -30.57 3.62
C ALA A 281 16.60 -30.42 2.24
N VAL A 282 15.35 -30.85 2.15
CA VAL A 282 14.51 -30.71 0.97
C VAL A 282 13.28 -29.93 1.35
N GLY A 283 12.88 -28.98 0.53
CA GLY A 283 11.75 -28.11 0.85
C GLY A 283 11.04 -27.57 -0.38
N VAL A 284 9.83 -27.08 -0.13
CA VAL A 284 9.01 -26.34 -1.09
C VAL A 284 8.65 -24.99 -0.46
N GLY A 285 8.83 -23.93 -1.24
CA GLY A 285 8.45 -22.57 -0.90
C GLY A 285 7.44 -22.03 -1.88
N VAL A 286 6.49 -21.27 -1.37
CA VAL A 286 5.50 -20.54 -2.16
C VAL A 286 5.43 -19.09 -1.72
N THR A 287 5.18 -18.17 -2.64
CA THR A 287 5.03 -16.75 -2.33
C THR A 287 3.69 -16.23 -2.85
N ASP A 288 3.14 -15.23 -2.15
CA ASP A 288 1.90 -14.52 -2.49
C ASP A 288 0.71 -15.46 -2.77
N LEU A 289 0.54 -16.47 -1.89
CA LEU A 289 -0.42 -17.55 -2.10
C LEU A 289 -1.87 -17.10 -1.90
N VAL A 290 -2.14 -16.37 -0.83
CA VAL A 290 -3.48 -15.93 -0.45
C VAL A 290 -3.44 -14.48 -0.01
N ARG A 291 -4.40 -13.67 -0.48
CA ARG A 291 -4.57 -12.28 -0.09
C ARG A 291 -6.04 -12.01 0.23
N PHE A 292 -6.27 -11.43 1.39
CA PHE A 292 -7.54 -10.85 1.81
C PHE A 292 -7.38 -9.33 1.76
N SER A 293 -8.20 -8.64 0.98
CA SER A 293 -8.15 -7.19 0.82
C SER A 293 -9.55 -6.62 0.80
N SER A 294 -9.73 -5.44 1.43
CA SER A 294 -10.98 -4.66 1.31
C SER A 294 -11.14 -4.02 -0.07
N VAL A 295 -10.04 -3.85 -0.79
CA VAL A 295 -10.02 -3.32 -2.16
C VAL A 295 -9.83 -4.49 -3.13
N LYS A 296 -10.69 -4.56 -4.13
CA LYS A 296 -10.55 -5.55 -5.19
C LYS A 296 -9.56 -5.03 -6.22
N TYR A 297 -8.32 -5.50 -6.13
CA TYR A 297 -7.31 -5.22 -7.15
C TYR A 297 -7.56 -6.07 -8.39
N GLU A 298 -7.59 -5.41 -9.53
CA GLU A 298 -7.66 -6.04 -10.85
C GLU A 298 -6.26 -6.55 -11.26
N ARG A 299 -5.90 -7.74 -10.75
CA ARG A 299 -4.61 -8.35 -11.04
C ARG A 299 -4.57 -8.90 -12.45
N GLY A 300 -3.42 -8.75 -13.11
CA GLY A 300 -3.20 -9.32 -14.43
C GLY A 300 -3.74 -8.49 -15.59
N THR A 301 -4.15 -7.26 -15.37
CA THR A 301 -4.60 -6.37 -16.45
C THR A 301 -3.47 -5.95 -17.38
N SER A 302 -2.25 -5.78 -16.85
CA SER A 302 -1.05 -5.44 -17.63
C SER A 302 -0.09 -6.62 -17.75
N TYR A 303 0.02 -7.44 -16.69
CA TYR A 303 0.82 -8.66 -16.65
C TYR A 303 0.03 -9.79 -16.01
N PRO A 304 0.14 -11.04 -16.51
CA PRO A 304 -0.47 -12.19 -15.88
C PRO A 304 0.02 -12.32 -14.42
N TYR A 305 -0.91 -12.53 -13.51
CA TYR A 305 -0.55 -12.81 -12.13
C TYR A 305 0.08 -14.20 -12.03
N SER A 306 1.34 -14.27 -11.60
CA SER A 306 2.05 -15.51 -11.40
C SER A 306 2.27 -15.80 -9.92
N ARG A 307 2.06 -17.06 -9.53
CA ARG A 307 2.47 -17.58 -8.22
C ARG A 307 3.80 -18.28 -8.39
N THR A 308 4.75 -18.00 -7.51
CA THR A 308 6.05 -18.63 -7.56
C THR A 308 6.10 -19.81 -6.61
N ILE A 309 6.49 -20.97 -7.13
CA ILE A 309 6.77 -22.18 -6.35
C ILE A 309 8.23 -22.50 -6.52
N ASN A 310 8.97 -22.58 -5.42
CA ASN A 310 10.39 -22.86 -5.37
C ASN A 310 10.62 -24.22 -4.73
N LEU A 311 11.41 -25.07 -5.38
CA LEU A 311 11.94 -26.30 -4.80
C LEU A 311 13.34 -26.02 -4.24
N MET A 312 13.59 -26.42 -3.01
CA MET A 312 14.85 -26.25 -2.34
C MET A 312 15.50 -27.59 -2.07
N PHE A 313 16.78 -27.68 -2.42
CA PHE A 313 17.62 -28.82 -2.16
C PHE A 313 18.94 -28.32 -1.56
N ARG A 314 19.19 -28.66 -0.31
CA ARG A 314 20.30 -28.11 0.49
C ARG A 314 21.14 -29.24 1.10
N PRO A 315 22.17 -29.77 0.39
CA PRO A 315 23.11 -30.70 0.97
C PRO A 315 24.11 -29.98 1.87
N THR A 316 24.51 -30.61 2.94
CA THR A 316 25.60 -30.18 3.83
C THR A 316 26.62 -31.32 3.88
N PHE A 317 27.88 -31.03 3.55
CA PHE A 317 28.98 -31.95 3.53
C PHE A 317 29.76 -32.01 4.86
#